data_705b5ac62ae38bd15bf5b30bd789d8b9
#
_entry.id   705b5ac62ae38bd15bf5b30bd789d8b9
#
_cell.length_a   1.000
_cell.length_b   1.000
_cell.length_c   1.000
_cell.angle_alpha   90.00
_cell.angle_beta   90.00
_cell.angle_gamma   90.00
#
_symmetry.space_group_name_H-M   'P 1'
#
loop_
_entity.id
_entity.type
_entity.pdbx_description
1 polymer ?
#
loop_
_entity_poly.entity_id
_entity_poly.type
_entity_poly.pdbx_seq_one_letter_code
_entity_poly.pdbx_strand_id
1 'polypeptide(L)'
;MSIISVVLMGLFWSGQPGTSVMPVLRIEQGPRLAAMGGAGIAAVEDASAIYWNPAGLGRVPANCLALSHQQWFAGIKDEVVHAALPSGQGGVGLGLVYSGEPGIEFWDASNVPGDTFRTWDGALSVGYGLAVASDYYVGAALKGFYQDLYTSSGYGGAVDVGFACRPLPYLRLGAASRNIGFATYGPGSERMPLEAGVGGSLALGPVNTVVDVILPLDNAVSLRAGAEYKPVPEFAVRLGYRTGPEDLGTLGALSGLTAGLGAAVGPLRLDYAITPYGKLGIAHRIGLAATLSPKGAGSVRLKVVDGTNMLPLAASVTTTGISSYKGETGLSGEVRLTRLPTGDLVIYTSRQGYMPRVDSMYIVGDQEQTAIIALSPLTYGAITGVVADAETRKPIGGSVAYRGAVQGNTGADSALGNYVLRSLPASQYRLTASGPSEDYVAQTCTLKVEPGRITNKDFYLVKRRQTIVLQGINFETGKADLLPEFEPVLARAGEILRANPGITVELAGHTDPREIATTTFPSNWELSQARAEAVKQYLVGKWGIAPERLAAHGYADTQPIAPNNTEEGMAKNRRTEFRITGQQ
;
A
#
# COMPACT_ATOMS: atom_id res chain seq x y z
N MET A 1 19.49 -26.18 15.24
CA MET A 1 19.89 -25.69 13.91
C MET A 1 19.24 -24.33 13.71
N SER A 2 20.00 -23.29 13.36
CA SER A 2 19.43 -21.98 13.10
C SER A 2 18.67 -21.98 11.75
N ILE A 3 17.65 -21.13 11.60
CA ILE A 3 16.91 -20.92 10.33
C ILE A 3 17.90 -20.60 9.19
N ILE A 4 18.99 -19.90 9.50
CA ILE A 4 20.08 -19.58 8.57
C ILE A 4 20.78 -20.85 8.07
N SER A 5 20.97 -21.88 8.92
CA SER A 5 21.60 -23.15 8.51
C SER A 5 20.70 -23.97 7.57
N VAL A 6 19.37 -23.89 7.73
CA VAL A 6 18.40 -24.56 6.84
C VAL A 6 18.35 -23.86 5.48
N VAL A 7 18.38 -22.53 5.47
CA VAL A 7 18.41 -21.73 4.23
C VAL A 7 19.74 -21.93 3.47
N LEU A 8 20.87 -21.97 4.18
CA LEU A 8 22.18 -22.24 3.58
C LEU A 8 22.31 -23.68 3.05
N MET A 9 21.72 -24.67 3.72
CA MET A 9 21.65 -26.04 3.18
C MET A 9 20.86 -26.10 1.87
N GLY A 10 19.75 -25.34 1.75
CA GLY A 10 18.96 -25.28 0.52
C GLY A 10 19.68 -24.64 -0.67
N LEU A 11 20.59 -23.69 -0.43
CA LEU A 11 21.40 -23.04 -1.49
C LEU A 11 22.46 -23.98 -2.12
N PHE A 12 22.82 -25.09 -1.43
CA PHE A 12 23.76 -26.10 -1.93
C PHE A 12 23.06 -27.39 -2.42
N TRP A 13 21.72 -27.41 -2.45
CA TRP A 13 20.94 -28.57 -2.82
C TRP A 13 20.64 -28.51 -4.30
N SER A 14 21.45 -29.15 -5.14
CA SER A 14 21.23 -29.32 -6.58
C SER A 14 20.51 -30.65 -6.85
N GLY A 15 19.22 -30.72 -6.52
CA GLY A 15 18.41 -31.85 -6.96
C GLY A 15 18.26 -31.84 -8.47
N GLN A 16 18.25 -33.02 -9.10
CA GLN A 16 17.98 -33.13 -10.54
C GLN A 16 16.47 -33.29 -10.76
N PRO A 17 15.84 -32.44 -11.58
CA PRO A 17 14.43 -32.59 -11.93
C PRO A 17 14.11 -33.97 -12.51
N GLY A 18 12.94 -34.55 -12.14
CA GLY A 18 12.48 -35.83 -12.64
C GLY A 18 13.08 -37.05 -11.95
N THR A 19 13.76 -36.89 -10.80
CA THR A 19 14.34 -38.00 -10.04
C THR A 19 13.46 -38.50 -8.90
N SER A 20 12.23 -37.99 -8.77
CA SER A 20 11.21 -38.49 -7.83
C SER A 20 9.98 -39.00 -8.57
N VAL A 21 9.27 -39.93 -7.95
CA VAL A 21 8.01 -40.50 -8.43
C VAL A 21 6.82 -39.72 -7.83
N MET A 22 5.58 -40.03 -8.28
CA MET A 22 4.34 -39.41 -7.78
C MET A 22 4.30 -37.89 -7.85
N PRO A 23 4.54 -37.27 -9.01
CA PRO A 23 4.55 -35.81 -9.16
C PRO A 23 3.21 -35.15 -8.80
N VAL A 24 2.10 -35.89 -8.86
CA VAL A 24 0.76 -35.46 -8.45
C VAL A 24 0.73 -34.90 -7.02
N LEU A 25 1.59 -35.40 -6.13
CA LEU A 25 1.68 -34.92 -4.74
C LEU A 25 2.27 -33.51 -4.60
N ARG A 26 2.82 -32.93 -5.68
CA ARG A 26 3.31 -31.53 -5.73
C ARG A 26 2.39 -30.57 -6.45
N ILE A 27 1.40 -31.10 -7.15
CA ILE A 27 0.43 -30.25 -7.86
C ILE A 27 -0.35 -29.44 -6.83
N GLU A 28 -0.37 -28.11 -7.00
CA GLU A 28 -1.11 -27.22 -6.10
C GLU A 28 -2.58 -27.60 -6.05
N GLN A 29 -3.06 -27.93 -4.87
CA GLN A 29 -4.43 -28.37 -4.64
C GLN A 29 -5.31 -27.19 -4.26
N GLY A 30 -6.39 -27.03 -5.00
CA GLY A 30 -7.38 -25.98 -4.80
C GLY A 30 -7.05 -24.65 -5.47
N PRO A 31 -8.07 -23.96 -6.03
CA PRO A 31 -7.88 -22.75 -6.84
C PRO A 31 -7.44 -21.54 -6.02
N ARG A 32 -7.89 -21.40 -4.77
CA ARG A 32 -7.62 -20.20 -3.96
C ARG A 32 -6.12 -19.92 -3.83
N LEU A 33 -5.35 -20.88 -3.35
CA LEU A 33 -3.91 -20.71 -3.12
C LEU A 33 -3.10 -20.83 -4.41
N ALA A 34 -3.55 -21.64 -5.37
CA ALA A 34 -2.95 -21.67 -6.70
C ALA A 34 -2.97 -20.29 -7.38
N ALA A 35 -4.06 -19.54 -7.23
CA ALA A 35 -4.17 -18.15 -7.72
C ALA A 35 -3.21 -17.17 -7.01
N MET A 36 -2.70 -17.54 -5.84
CA MET A 36 -1.73 -16.76 -5.06
C MET A 36 -0.31 -17.33 -5.19
N GLY A 37 0.06 -17.83 -6.38
CA GLY A 37 1.40 -18.38 -6.65
C GLY A 37 1.66 -19.74 -5.98
N GLY A 38 0.67 -20.37 -5.35
CA GLY A 38 0.86 -21.59 -4.57
C GLY A 38 1.55 -21.33 -3.23
N ALA A 39 1.45 -20.11 -2.66
CA ALA A 39 1.94 -19.79 -1.33
C ALA A 39 0.83 -20.03 -0.29
N GLY A 40 0.98 -21.07 0.54
CA GLY A 40 -0.06 -21.51 1.45
C GLY A 40 0.39 -21.98 2.83
N ILE A 41 1.70 -22.09 3.08
CA ILE A 41 2.24 -22.71 4.31
C ILE A 41 1.75 -22.01 5.59
N ALA A 42 1.67 -20.66 5.58
CA ALA A 42 1.21 -19.88 6.73
C ALA A 42 -0.27 -19.48 6.64
N ALA A 43 -0.92 -19.63 5.45
CA ALA A 43 -2.21 -19.00 5.16
C ALA A 43 -3.42 -19.92 5.33
N VAL A 44 -3.22 -21.21 5.59
CA VAL A 44 -4.29 -22.21 5.61
C VAL A 44 -4.97 -22.33 6.97
N GLU A 45 -6.29 -22.28 6.96
CA GLU A 45 -7.20 -22.44 8.12
C GLU A 45 -8.51 -23.11 7.69
N ASP A 46 -8.49 -23.83 6.59
CA ASP A 46 -9.62 -24.53 6.02
C ASP A 46 -9.25 -26.00 5.68
N ALA A 47 -10.13 -26.71 5.00
CA ALA A 47 -9.91 -28.11 4.66
C ALA A 47 -8.63 -28.36 3.84
N SER A 48 -8.11 -27.35 3.12
CA SER A 48 -6.89 -27.49 2.33
C SER A 48 -5.61 -27.56 3.19
N ALA A 49 -5.70 -27.31 4.50
CA ALA A 49 -4.59 -27.43 5.44
C ALA A 49 -3.97 -28.83 5.43
N ILE A 50 -4.77 -29.89 5.19
CA ILE A 50 -4.29 -31.28 5.06
C ILE A 50 -3.19 -31.43 4.00
N TYR A 51 -3.21 -30.60 2.98
CA TYR A 51 -2.21 -30.60 1.89
C TYR A 51 -1.09 -29.58 2.13
N TRP A 52 -1.43 -28.33 2.48
CA TRP A 52 -0.45 -27.23 2.51
C TRP A 52 0.41 -27.23 3.77
N ASN A 53 -0.22 -27.39 4.94
CA ASN A 53 0.43 -27.41 6.24
C ASN A 53 -0.54 -28.02 7.27
N PRO A 54 -0.34 -29.25 7.73
CA PRO A 54 -1.27 -29.90 8.65
C PRO A 54 -1.42 -29.20 10.01
N ALA A 55 -0.49 -28.31 10.41
CA ALA A 55 -0.68 -27.48 11.60
C ALA A 55 -1.91 -26.55 11.48
N GLY A 56 -2.28 -26.14 10.25
CA GLY A 56 -3.47 -25.35 9.98
C GLY A 56 -4.78 -26.06 10.37
N LEU A 57 -4.81 -27.39 10.44
CA LEU A 57 -5.96 -28.13 10.95
C LEU A 57 -6.27 -27.81 12.41
N GLY A 58 -5.26 -27.45 13.20
CA GLY A 58 -5.43 -27.00 14.59
C GLY A 58 -6.19 -25.68 14.75
N ARG A 59 -6.45 -25.00 13.63
CA ARG A 59 -7.12 -23.69 13.57
C ARG A 59 -8.42 -23.71 12.78
N VAL A 60 -8.86 -24.85 12.31
CA VAL A 60 -10.10 -24.98 11.53
C VAL A 60 -11.30 -24.55 12.38
N PRO A 61 -12.01 -23.47 12.00
CA PRO A 61 -13.04 -22.88 12.88
C PRO A 61 -14.38 -23.62 12.84
N ALA A 62 -14.60 -24.43 11.79
CA ALA A 62 -15.87 -25.10 11.53
C ALA A 62 -15.65 -26.33 10.64
N ASN A 63 -16.71 -27.14 10.46
CA ASN A 63 -16.66 -28.22 9.48
C ASN A 63 -16.48 -27.64 8.09
N CYS A 64 -15.42 -28.02 7.42
CA CYS A 64 -15.07 -27.54 6.07
C CYS A 64 -15.05 -28.71 5.09
N LEU A 65 -15.61 -28.47 3.91
CA LEU A 65 -15.51 -29.34 2.77
C LEU A 65 -15.06 -28.51 1.57
N ALA A 66 -14.10 -29.00 0.80
CA ALA A 66 -13.66 -28.37 -0.43
C ALA A 66 -13.53 -29.43 -1.54
N LEU A 67 -14.10 -29.12 -2.68
CA LEU A 67 -14.04 -29.91 -3.91
C LEU A 67 -13.34 -29.06 -4.95
N SER A 68 -12.41 -29.62 -5.72
CA SER A 68 -11.82 -28.89 -6.84
C SER A 68 -11.55 -29.80 -8.02
N HIS A 69 -11.85 -29.27 -9.21
CA HIS A 69 -11.51 -29.82 -10.51
C HIS A 69 -10.41 -28.97 -11.14
N GLN A 70 -9.42 -29.65 -11.70
CA GLN A 70 -8.33 -29.01 -12.41
C GLN A 70 -8.17 -29.61 -13.77
N GLN A 71 -8.21 -28.78 -14.79
CA GLN A 71 -7.90 -29.15 -16.17
C GLN A 71 -6.46 -28.73 -16.46
N TRP A 72 -5.60 -29.72 -16.69
CA TRP A 72 -4.21 -29.53 -17.09
C TRP A 72 -4.05 -29.62 -18.60
N PHE A 73 -2.82 -29.37 -19.06
CA PHE A 73 -2.40 -29.67 -20.43
C PHE A 73 -2.43 -31.16 -20.69
N ALA A 74 -2.38 -31.57 -21.97
CA ALA A 74 -2.43 -32.96 -22.43
C ALA A 74 -3.69 -33.73 -22.00
N GLY A 75 -4.76 -33.08 -21.63
CA GLY A 75 -6.01 -33.74 -21.22
C GLY A 75 -6.05 -34.27 -19.79
N ILE A 76 -4.97 -34.11 -19.01
CA ILE A 76 -4.91 -34.55 -17.60
C ILE A 76 -5.94 -33.79 -16.77
N LYS A 77 -6.62 -34.54 -15.91
CA LYS A 77 -7.62 -34.00 -14.98
C LYS A 77 -7.31 -34.42 -13.56
N ASP A 78 -7.34 -33.44 -12.64
CA ASP A 78 -7.20 -33.73 -11.22
C ASP A 78 -8.52 -33.42 -10.50
N GLU A 79 -8.94 -34.34 -9.68
CA GLU A 79 -10.09 -34.23 -8.79
C GLU A 79 -9.60 -34.26 -7.35
N VAL A 80 -9.95 -33.23 -6.57
CA VAL A 80 -9.49 -33.10 -5.18
C VAL A 80 -10.68 -32.92 -4.26
N VAL A 81 -10.69 -33.69 -3.19
CA VAL A 81 -11.63 -33.56 -2.08
C VAL A 81 -10.86 -33.34 -0.79
N HIS A 82 -11.13 -32.26 -0.09
CA HIS A 82 -10.62 -32.00 1.25
C HIS A 82 -11.78 -31.83 2.22
N ALA A 83 -11.65 -32.41 3.41
CA ALA A 83 -12.55 -32.18 4.52
C ALA A 83 -11.76 -31.89 5.78
N ALA A 84 -12.28 -31.03 6.64
CA ALA A 84 -11.70 -30.78 7.96
C ALA A 84 -12.81 -30.58 8.99
N LEU A 85 -12.58 -31.13 10.18
CA LEU A 85 -13.52 -31.15 11.29
C LEU A 85 -12.80 -30.69 12.56
N PRO A 86 -13.27 -29.64 13.26
CA PRO A 86 -12.78 -29.31 14.58
C PRO A 86 -12.94 -30.50 15.53
N SER A 87 -11.93 -30.80 16.34
CA SER A 87 -11.91 -31.92 17.28
C SER A 87 -11.06 -31.61 18.51
N GLY A 88 -11.68 -31.45 19.68
CA GLY A 88 -10.98 -31.13 20.91
C GLY A 88 -10.21 -29.80 20.84
N GLN A 89 -8.91 -29.83 21.11
CA GLN A 89 -8.02 -28.65 21.02
C GLN A 89 -7.39 -28.52 19.62
N GLY A 90 -7.97 -29.17 18.60
CA GLY A 90 -7.40 -29.18 17.26
C GLY A 90 -8.43 -29.50 16.18
N GLY A 91 -8.01 -30.17 15.13
CA GLY A 91 -8.89 -30.59 14.05
C GLY A 91 -8.33 -31.78 13.26
N VAL A 92 -9.24 -32.61 12.77
CA VAL A 92 -8.97 -33.74 11.87
C VAL A 92 -9.13 -33.27 10.43
N GLY A 93 -8.21 -33.66 9.55
CA GLY A 93 -8.30 -33.43 8.11
C GLY A 93 -8.32 -34.73 7.33
N LEU A 94 -9.06 -34.72 6.23
CA LEU A 94 -9.10 -35.79 5.20
C LEU A 94 -8.80 -35.17 3.83
N GLY A 95 -8.01 -35.85 3.02
CA GLY A 95 -7.70 -35.44 1.63
C GLY A 95 -7.75 -36.62 0.70
N LEU A 96 -8.39 -36.46 -0.44
CA LEU A 96 -8.41 -37.39 -1.54
C LEU A 96 -8.02 -36.66 -2.81
N VAL A 97 -7.09 -37.23 -3.56
CA VAL A 97 -6.66 -36.73 -4.87
C VAL A 97 -6.74 -37.89 -5.88
N TYR A 98 -7.30 -37.61 -7.02
CA TYR A 98 -7.26 -38.42 -8.19
C TYR A 98 -6.74 -37.60 -9.35
N SER A 99 -5.75 -38.11 -10.08
CA SER A 99 -5.22 -37.54 -11.31
C SER A 99 -5.20 -38.58 -12.39
N GLY A 100 -5.69 -38.27 -13.57
CA GLY A 100 -5.72 -39.24 -14.64
C GLY A 100 -5.78 -38.62 -16.02
N GLU A 101 -5.24 -39.35 -16.98
CA GLU A 101 -5.29 -39.03 -18.39
C GLU A 101 -6.08 -40.11 -19.13
N PRO A 102 -7.22 -39.78 -19.73
CA PRO A 102 -7.99 -40.75 -20.52
C PRO A 102 -7.48 -40.84 -21.96
N GLY A 103 -7.25 -42.05 -22.44
CA GLY A 103 -7.12 -42.29 -23.86
C GLY A 103 -5.75 -41.95 -24.47
N ILE A 104 -4.66 -42.38 -23.83
CA ILE A 104 -3.33 -42.37 -24.44
C ILE A 104 -3.29 -43.42 -25.56
N GLU A 105 -3.03 -42.98 -26.80
CA GLU A 105 -2.88 -43.87 -27.94
C GLU A 105 -1.56 -44.64 -27.85
N PHE A 106 -1.63 -45.96 -27.91
CA PHE A 106 -0.45 -46.80 -28.04
C PHE A 106 -0.02 -46.88 -29.53
N TRP A 107 1.26 -46.67 -29.80
CA TRP A 107 1.84 -46.86 -31.12
C TRP A 107 2.98 -47.86 -31.02
N ASP A 108 2.94 -48.91 -31.84
CA ASP A 108 4.00 -49.90 -31.85
C ASP A 108 5.28 -49.38 -32.54
N ALA A 109 6.36 -50.19 -32.48
CA ALA A 109 7.64 -49.83 -33.09
C ALA A 109 7.58 -49.69 -34.62
N SER A 110 6.50 -50.20 -35.28
CA SER A 110 6.24 -50.08 -36.70
C SER A 110 5.33 -48.88 -37.04
N ASN A 111 5.07 -48.01 -36.07
CA ASN A 111 4.19 -46.84 -36.20
C ASN A 111 2.75 -47.20 -36.56
N VAL A 112 2.28 -48.35 -36.06
CA VAL A 112 0.89 -48.80 -36.18
C VAL A 112 0.13 -48.44 -34.89
N PRO A 113 -1.02 -47.75 -34.99
CA PRO A 113 -1.82 -47.43 -33.81
C PRO A 113 -2.43 -48.70 -33.23
N GLY A 114 -2.28 -48.86 -31.91
CA GLY A 114 -2.90 -49.93 -31.14
C GLY A 114 -4.08 -49.41 -30.30
N ASP A 115 -4.41 -50.14 -29.26
CA ASP A 115 -5.48 -49.77 -28.34
C ASP A 115 -5.09 -48.57 -27.47
N THR A 116 -6.07 -47.78 -27.06
CA THR A 116 -5.87 -46.71 -26.09
C THR A 116 -5.76 -47.26 -24.67
N PHE A 117 -4.85 -46.73 -23.88
CA PHE A 117 -4.72 -47.05 -22.45
C PHE A 117 -4.92 -45.81 -21.58
N ARG A 118 -4.99 -46.01 -20.29
CA ARG A 118 -5.13 -44.94 -19.28
C ARG A 118 -4.06 -45.08 -18.24
N THR A 119 -3.63 -43.94 -17.71
CA THR A 119 -2.82 -43.86 -16.49
C THR A 119 -3.54 -43.04 -15.44
N TRP A 120 -3.33 -43.37 -14.18
CA TRP A 120 -3.94 -42.61 -13.12
C TRP A 120 -3.14 -42.70 -11.82
N ASP A 121 -3.24 -41.64 -11.00
CA ASP A 121 -2.66 -41.53 -9.68
C ASP A 121 -3.77 -41.28 -8.66
N GLY A 122 -3.69 -41.91 -7.51
CA GLY A 122 -4.59 -41.65 -6.38
C GLY A 122 -3.85 -41.53 -5.08
N ALA A 123 -4.26 -40.58 -4.23
CA ALA A 123 -3.71 -40.43 -2.89
C ALA A 123 -4.80 -40.13 -1.87
N LEU A 124 -4.70 -40.79 -0.71
CA LEU A 124 -5.54 -40.56 0.46
C LEU A 124 -4.66 -40.01 1.60
N SER A 125 -5.11 -38.95 2.25
CA SER A 125 -4.43 -38.31 3.38
C SER A 125 -5.36 -38.21 4.59
N VAL A 126 -4.82 -38.51 5.78
CA VAL A 126 -5.50 -38.34 7.07
C VAL A 126 -4.54 -37.58 7.98
N GLY A 127 -5.00 -36.51 8.61
CA GLY A 127 -4.13 -35.68 9.44
C GLY A 127 -4.83 -35.11 10.67
N TYR A 128 -4.00 -34.66 11.61
CA TYR A 128 -4.44 -33.98 12.81
C TYR A 128 -3.55 -32.77 13.08
N GLY A 129 -4.19 -31.63 13.39
CA GLY A 129 -3.54 -30.43 13.85
C GLY A 129 -3.97 -30.11 15.28
N LEU A 130 -3.03 -29.61 16.08
CA LEU A 130 -3.20 -29.37 17.52
C LEU A 130 -2.72 -27.96 17.89
N ALA A 131 -3.50 -27.24 18.68
CA ALA A 131 -3.03 -26.04 19.39
C ALA A 131 -2.22 -26.47 20.62
N VAL A 132 -0.90 -26.22 20.61
CA VAL A 132 0.01 -26.58 21.73
C VAL A 132 0.16 -25.45 22.73
N ALA A 133 -0.13 -24.22 22.31
CA ALA A 133 -0.24 -23.02 23.15
C ALA A 133 -1.11 -21.98 22.43
N SER A 134 -1.43 -20.88 23.12
CA SER A 134 -2.07 -19.74 22.44
C SER A 134 -1.20 -19.33 21.24
N ASP A 135 -1.77 -19.30 20.05
CA ASP A 135 -1.10 -18.89 18.82
C ASP A 135 0.04 -19.79 18.30
N TYR A 136 0.20 -21.04 18.82
CA TYR A 136 1.18 -22.01 18.36
C TYR A 136 0.51 -23.36 18.04
N TYR A 137 0.77 -23.86 16.85
CA TYR A 137 0.09 -25.04 16.28
C TYR A 137 1.11 -25.99 15.69
N VAL A 138 0.88 -27.29 15.86
CA VAL A 138 1.62 -28.36 15.22
C VAL A 138 0.66 -29.29 14.54
N GLY A 139 1.12 -30.02 13.54
CA GLY A 139 0.26 -30.98 12.85
C GLY A 139 1.06 -32.03 12.11
N ALA A 140 0.41 -33.15 11.88
CA ALA A 140 0.94 -34.25 11.07
C ALA A 140 -0.15 -34.84 10.20
N ALA A 141 0.23 -35.37 9.04
CA ALA A 141 -0.66 -36.14 8.16
C ALA A 141 0.03 -37.39 7.64
N LEU A 142 -0.72 -38.46 7.54
CA LEU A 142 -0.33 -39.71 6.88
C LEU A 142 -0.94 -39.73 5.49
N LYS A 143 -0.16 -40.18 4.50
CA LYS A 143 -0.59 -40.34 3.10
C LYS A 143 -0.35 -41.76 2.65
N GLY A 144 -1.34 -42.35 1.99
CA GLY A 144 -1.20 -43.56 1.18
C GLY A 144 -1.50 -43.23 -0.27
N PHE A 145 -0.76 -43.82 -1.20
CA PHE A 145 -0.96 -43.54 -2.62
C PHE A 145 -0.79 -44.78 -3.47
N TYR A 146 -1.38 -44.71 -4.65
CA TYR A 146 -1.28 -45.72 -5.71
C TYR A 146 -1.16 -45.01 -7.07
N GLN A 147 -0.31 -45.57 -7.95
CA GLN A 147 -0.11 -45.08 -9.30
C GLN A 147 -0.22 -46.27 -10.29
N ASP A 148 -0.95 -46.07 -11.36
CA ASP A 148 -1.08 -47.01 -12.47
C ASP A 148 -0.43 -46.41 -13.74
N LEU A 149 0.62 -47.05 -14.24
CA LEU A 149 1.37 -46.61 -15.41
C LEU A 149 1.17 -47.58 -16.60
N TYR A 150 0.03 -48.27 -16.69
CA TYR A 150 -0.33 -49.25 -17.71
C TYR A 150 0.44 -50.57 -17.61
N THR A 151 1.76 -50.56 -17.75
CA THR A 151 2.60 -51.78 -17.70
C THR A 151 3.19 -52.02 -16.32
N SER A 152 3.12 -51.06 -15.44
CA SER A 152 3.62 -51.14 -14.07
C SER A 152 2.74 -50.33 -13.12
N SER A 153 2.77 -50.70 -11.87
CA SER A 153 2.09 -49.93 -10.81
C SER A 153 3.03 -49.63 -9.65
N GLY A 154 2.77 -48.52 -8.97
CA GLY A 154 3.49 -48.12 -7.78
C GLY A 154 2.55 -47.83 -6.61
N TYR A 155 3.01 -48.09 -5.42
CA TYR A 155 2.30 -47.70 -4.19
C TYR A 155 3.28 -47.34 -3.08
N GLY A 156 2.77 -46.64 -2.10
CA GLY A 156 3.61 -46.24 -0.96
C GLY A 156 2.89 -45.39 0.04
N GLY A 157 3.70 -44.82 0.92
CA GLY A 157 3.21 -43.96 1.98
C GLY A 157 4.18 -42.84 2.32
N ALA A 158 3.63 -41.75 2.85
CA ALA A 158 4.38 -40.59 3.28
C ALA A 158 3.78 -39.97 4.54
N VAL A 159 4.60 -39.17 5.19
CA VAL A 159 4.23 -38.33 6.35
C VAL A 159 4.48 -36.88 6.00
N ASP A 160 3.52 -36.01 6.32
CA ASP A 160 3.71 -34.57 6.35
C ASP A 160 3.73 -34.11 7.80
N VAL A 161 4.59 -33.11 8.08
CA VAL A 161 4.64 -32.44 9.39
C VAL A 161 4.59 -30.94 9.20
N GLY A 162 3.96 -30.25 10.13
CA GLY A 162 3.78 -28.83 10.05
C GLY A 162 3.87 -28.11 11.40
N PHE A 163 4.23 -26.86 11.31
CA PHE A 163 4.22 -25.89 12.38
C PHE A 163 3.60 -24.60 11.87
N ALA A 164 2.82 -23.92 12.74
CA ALA A 164 2.30 -22.57 12.47
C ALA A 164 2.25 -21.76 13.76
N CYS A 165 2.46 -20.46 13.65
CA CYS A 165 2.28 -19.54 14.77
C CYS A 165 1.73 -18.19 14.31
N ARG A 166 1.16 -17.44 15.26
CA ARG A 166 0.64 -16.09 15.04
C ARG A 166 1.27 -15.11 16.05
N PRO A 167 2.53 -14.65 15.78
CA PRO A 167 3.24 -13.77 16.70
C PRO A 167 2.58 -12.40 16.86
N LEU A 168 1.77 -11.97 15.87
CA LEU A 168 1.00 -10.73 15.89
C LEU A 168 -0.40 -11.00 15.31
N PRO A 169 -1.43 -10.22 15.68
CA PRO A 169 -2.80 -10.45 15.20
C PRO A 169 -2.95 -10.49 13.67
N TYR A 170 -2.08 -9.78 12.97
CA TYR A 170 -2.07 -9.66 11.50
C TYR A 170 -0.97 -10.46 10.81
N LEU A 171 -0.04 -11.10 11.57
CA LEU A 171 1.11 -11.83 11.03
C LEU A 171 1.02 -13.30 11.43
N ARG A 172 1.10 -14.19 10.44
CA ARG A 172 1.21 -15.64 10.61
C ARG A 172 2.51 -16.12 9.99
N LEU A 173 3.14 -17.07 10.64
CA LEU A 173 4.33 -17.76 10.15
C LEU A 173 4.05 -19.25 10.15
N GLY A 174 4.66 -19.98 9.22
CA GLY A 174 4.50 -21.41 9.11
C GLY A 174 5.76 -22.08 8.57
N ALA A 175 5.89 -23.37 8.90
CA ALA A 175 6.87 -24.26 8.32
C ALA A 175 6.21 -25.63 8.08
N ALA A 176 6.55 -26.28 6.97
CA ALA A 176 6.06 -27.61 6.69
C ALA A 176 7.13 -28.45 5.98
N SER A 177 7.14 -29.73 6.22
CA SER A 177 7.86 -30.71 5.42
C SER A 177 6.84 -31.75 4.93
N ARG A 178 6.80 -31.98 3.62
CA ARG A 178 5.79 -32.79 2.97
C ARG A 178 6.42 -33.95 2.22
N ASN A 179 5.66 -35.07 2.13
CA ASN A 179 6.02 -36.27 1.37
C ASN A 179 7.30 -36.94 1.89
N ILE A 180 7.48 -37.01 3.22
CA ILE A 180 8.54 -37.77 3.85
C ILE A 180 8.15 -39.25 3.78
N GLY A 181 8.70 -40.00 2.85
CA GLY A 181 8.26 -41.39 2.65
C GLY A 181 8.97 -42.11 1.54
N PHE A 182 8.36 -43.21 1.11
CA PHE A 182 8.89 -44.09 0.07
C PHE A 182 7.76 -44.59 -0.85
N ALA A 183 8.17 -44.94 -2.07
CA ALA A 183 7.32 -45.59 -3.05
C ALA A 183 7.98 -46.89 -3.51
N THR A 184 7.18 -47.88 -3.85
CA THR A 184 7.63 -49.15 -4.38
C THR A 184 7.07 -49.35 -5.78
N TYR A 185 7.94 -49.66 -6.75
CA TYR A 185 7.60 -50.01 -8.13
C TYR A 185 8.29 -51.35 -8.44
N GLY A 186 7.51 -52.41 -8.57
CA GLY A 186 8.05 -53.74 -8.70
C GLY A 186 8.99 -54.09 -7.53
N PRO A 187 10.22 -54.55 -7.80
CA PRO A 187 11.20 -54.87 -6.73
C PRO A 187 11.97 -53.68 -6.21
N GLY A 188 11.78 -52.45 -6.77
CA GLY A 188 12.53 -51.24 -6.45
C GLY A 188 11.84 -50.35 -5.43
N SER A 189 12.63 -49.61 -4.69
CA SER A 189 12.15 -48.51 -3.83
C SER A 189 12.60 -47.19 -4.43
N GLU A 190 11.65 -46.29 -4.66
CA GLU A 190 11.87 -44.98 -5.33
C GLU A 190 11.71 -43.82 -4.38
N ARG A 191 12.33 -42.70 -4.73
CA ARG A 191 12.29 -41.48 -3.92
C ARG A 191 10.98 -40.72 -4.09
N MET A 192 10.41 -40.33 -2.98
CA MET A 192 9.25 -39.46 -2.95
C MET A 192 9.62 -37.99 -3.25
N PRO A 193 8.66 -37.19 -3.74
CA PRO A 193 8.87 -35.76 -4.02
C PRO A 193 8.90 -34.93 -2.71
N LEU A 194 9.88 -35.23 -1.85
CA LEU A 194 10.08 -34.55 -0.58
C LEU A 194 10.32 -33.05 -0.81
N GLU A 195 9.61 -32.26 -0.07
CA GLU A 195 9.83 -30.82 -0.03
C GLU A 195 9.68 -30.27 1.40
N ALA A 196 10.49 -29.27 1.72
CA ALA A 196 10.36 -28.48 2.93
C ALA A 196 10.07 -27.03 2.55
N GLY A 197 9.41 -26.28 3.42
CA GLY A 197 9.14 -24.88 3.16
C GLY A 197 8.86 -24.09 4.43
N VAL A 198 9.05 -22.79 4.28
CA VAL A 198 8.68 -21.80 5.30
C VAL A 198 7.86 -20.70 4.63
N GLY A 199 6.91 -20.15 5.35
CA GLY A 199 6.04 -19.12 4.81
C GLY A 199 5.59 -18.09 5.82
N GLY A 200 5.12 -16.96 5.28
CA GLY A 200 4.50 -15.88 6.02
C GLY A 200 3.22 -15.40 5.36
N SER A 201 2.26 -14.98 6.18
CA SER A 201 1.02 -14.35 5.73
C SER A 201 0.76 -13.10 6.55
N LEU A 202 0.45 -12.01 5.85
CA LEU A 202 0.18 -10.69 6.45
C LEU A 202 -1.21 -10.22 6.03
N ALA A 203 -2.12 -10.08 7.00
CA ALA A 203 -3.49 -9.62 6.80
C ALA A 203 -3.63 -8.15 7.22
N LEU A 204 -3.87 -7.26 6.24
CA LEU A 204 -4.01 -5.81 6.43
C LEU A 204 -5.36 -5.34 5.86
N GLY A 205 -6.38 -5.30 6.71
CA GLY A 205 -7.74 -4.95 6.30
C GLY A 205 -8.26 -5.88 5.18
N PRO A 206 -8.64 -5.35 4.00
CA PRO A 206 -9.18 -6.16 2.91
C PRO A 206 -8.09 -6.92 2.12
N VAL A 207 -6.82 -6.70 2.42
CA VAL A 207 -5.68 -7.31 1.70
C VAL A 207 -5.01 -8.36 2.57
N ASN A 208 -4.84 -9.56 2.02
CA ASN A 208 -4.01 -10.60 2.61
C ASN A 208 -2.86 -10.91 1.64
N THR A 209 -1.62 -10.82 2.11
CA THR A 209 -0.42 -11.16 1.34
C THR A 209 0.24 -12.41 1.90
N VAL A 210 0.84 -13.20 1.03
CA VAL A 210 1.50 -14.47 1.38
C VAL A 210 2.84 -14.57 0.67
N VAL A 211 3.83 -15.14 1.34
CA VAL A 211 5.14 -15.44 0.76
C VAL A 211 5.64 -16.76 1.33
N ASP A 212 6.04 -17.69 0.45
CA ASP A 212 6.64 -18.97 0.83
C ASP A 212 7.97 -19.17 0.10
N VAL A 213 8.91 -19.81 0.78
CA VAL A 213 10.14 -20.37 0.22
C VAL A 213 10.04 -21.88 0.30
N ILE A 214 10.05 -22.57 -0.85
CA ILE A 214 9.94 -24.02 -0.97
C ILE A 214 11.29 -24.61 -1.40
N LEU A 215 11.72 -25.63 -0.71
CA LEU A 215 12.97 -26.37 -0.89
C LEU A 215 12.65 -27.80 -1.31
N PRO A 216 12.43 -28.08 -2.60
CA PRO A 216 12.23 -29.44 -3.09
C PRO A 216 13.56 -30.21 -3.05
N LEU A 217 13.52 -31.51 -2.75
CA LEU A 217 14.72 -32.35 -2.72
C LEU A 217 15.33 -32.58 -4.12
N ASP A 218 14.52 -32.56 -5.13
CA ASP A 218 14.83 -32.96 -6.52
C ASP A 218 14.57 -31.81 -7.52
N ASN A 219 14.54 -30.57 -7.06
CA ASN A 219 14.33 -29.41 -7.94
C ASN A 219 14.96 -28.16 -7.36
N ALA A 220 14.99 -27.08 -8.15
CA ALA A 220 15.44 -25.77 -7.71
C ALA A 220 14.52 -25.19 -6.61
N VAL A 221 15.09 -24.35 -5.76
CA VAL A 221 14.34 -23.55 -4.76
C VAL A 221 13.27 -22.70 -5.45
N SER A 222 12.05 -22.74 -4.93
CA SER A 222 10.94 -21.95 -5.45
C SER A 222 10.54 -20.86 -4.45
N LEU A 223 10.53 -19.62 -4.90
CA LEU A 223 9.93 -18.50 -4.20
C LEU A 223 8.50 -18.29 -4.72
N ARG A 224 7.54 -18.23 -3.80
CA ARG A 224 6.12 -18.05 -4.10
C ARG A 224 5.58 -16.86 -3.35
N ALA A 225 4.82 -16.02 -4.03
CA ALA A 225 4.21 -14.84 -3.41
C ALA A 225 2.81 -14.62 -3.98
N GLY A 226 1.93 -14.06 -3.18
CA GLY A 226 0.58 -13.76 -3.63
C GLY A 226 -0.14 -12.74 -2.77
N ALA A 227 -1.23 -12.22 -3.32
CA ALA A 227 -2.12 -11.31 -2.65
C ALA A 227 -3.58 -11.65 -2.96
N GLU A 228 -4.42 -11.58 -1.93
CA GLU A 228 -5.87 -11.66 -2.02
C GLU A 228 -6.44 -10.31 -1.58
N TYR A 229 -7.24 -9.69 -2.44
CA TYR A 229 -7.97 -8.46 -2.15
C TYR A 229 -9.46 -8.74 -2.11
N LYS A 230 -10.11 -8.42 -1.00
CA LYS A 230 -11.56 -8.55 -0.78
C LYS A 230 -12.19 -7.17 -0.67
N PRO A 231 -12.64 -6.56 -1.78
CA PRO A 231 -13.35 -5.27 -1.74
C PRO A 231 -14.63 -5.34 -0.91
N VAL A 232 -15.30 -6.49 -0.97
CA VAL A 232 -16.45 -6.86 -0.13
C VAL A 232 -16.27 -8.32 0.34
N PRO A 233 -16.94 -8.75 1.41
CA PRO A 233 -16.79 -10.11 1.95
C PRO A 233 -17.10 -11.23 0.95
N GLU A 234 -18.02 -10.96 0.03
CA GLU A 234 -18.53 -11.91 -0.95
C GLU A 234 -17.63 -12.07 -2.17
N PHE A 235 -16.68 -11.17 -2.40
CA PHE A 235 -15.86 -11.18 -3.63
C PHE A 235 -14.36 -11.04 -3.31
N ALA A 236 -13.56 -11.85 -3.99
CA ALA A 236 -12.11 -11.82 -3.88
C ALA A 236 -11.43 -11.81 -5.25
N VAL A 237 -10.41 -10.97 -5.39
CA VAL A 237 -9.47 -10.97 -6.53
C VAL A 237 -8.11 -11.40 -6.00
N ARG A 238 -7.43 -12.28 -6.75
CA ARG A 238 -6.15 -12.84 -6.35
C ARG A 238 -5.14 -12.72 -7.48
N LEU A 239 -3.94 -12.39 -7.10
CA LEU A 239 -2.77 -12.41 -7.99
C LEU A 239 -1.62 -13.09 -7.25
N GLY A 240 -0.80 -13.80 -7.98
CA GLY A 240 0.35 -14.46 -7.42
C GLY A 240 1.49 -14.59 -8.42
N TYR A 241 2.64 -14.93 -7.88
CA TYR A 241 3.84 -15.22 -8.66
C TYR A 241 4.62 -16.36 -8.00
N ARG A 242 5.16 -17.23 -8.83
CA ARG A 242 6.09 -18.28 -8.41
C ARG A 242 7.31 -18.32 -9.33
N THR A 243 8.47 -18.51 -8.75
CA THR A 243 9.64 -18.88 -9.55
C THR A 243 9.50 -20.33 -10.00
N GLY A 244 9.78 -20.58 -11.26
CA GLY A 244 9.79 -21.92 -11.85
C GLY A 244 11.10 -22.17 -12.58
N PRO A 245 11.28 -23.35 -13.18
CA PRO A 245 12.40 -23.60 -14.08
C PRO A 245 12.42 -22.55 -15.19
N GLU A 246 13.56 -21.91 -15.38
CA GLU A 246 13.73 -20.71 -16.25
C GLU A 246 13.38 -20.96 -17.73
N ASP A 247 13.23 -22.21 -18.17
CA ASP A 247 13.11 -22.58 -19.59
C ASP A 247 11.69 -22.92 -20.06
N LEU A 248 10.64 -22.65 -19.31
CA LEU A 248 9.27 -23.00 -19.71
C LEU A 248 8.65 -22.07 -20.78
N GLY A 249 9.48 -21.46 -21.64
CA GLY A 249 9.00 -21.02 -22.94
C GLY A 249 8.78 -19.53 -23.15
N THR A 250 8.02 -19.19 -24.17
CA THR A 250 7.84 -17.88 -24.81
C THR A 250 7.37 -16.72 -23.90
N LEU A 251 6.90 -16.98 -22.69
CA LEU A 251 6.42 -15.96 -21.76
C LEU A 251 7.50 -15.43 -20.80
N GLY A 252 8.68 -16.07 -20.75
CA GLY A 252 9.77 -15.64 -19.85
C GLY A 252 9.32 -15.53 -18.40
N ALA A 253 9.62 -14.42 -17.72
CA ALA A 253 9.24 -14.15 -16.34
C ALA A 253 7.71 -14.16 -16.09
N LEU A 254 6.88 -13.97 -17.12
CA LEU A 254 5.42 -13.98 -17.00
C LEU A 254 4.84 -15.40 -16.81
N SER A 255 5.62 -16.45 -17.08
CA SER A 255 5.19 -17.85 -16.89
C SER A 255 4.92 -18.20 -15.42
N GLY A 256 5.44 -17.42 -14.47
CA GLY A 256 5.20 -17.57 -13.02
C GLY A 256 3.96 -16.87 -12.50
N LEU A 257 3.33 -16.00 -13.29
CA LEU A 257 2.14 -15.25 -12.85
C LEU A 257 0.93 -16.19 -12.72
N THR A 258 0.15 -15.99 -11.67
CA THR A 258 -1.12 -16.67 -11.44
C THR A 258 -2.20 -15.66 -11.09
N ALA A 259 -3.44 -15.98 -11.42
CA ALA A 259 -4.56 -15.10 -11.12
C ALA A 259 -5.80 -15.92 -10.76
N GLY A 260 -6.73 -15.30 -10.04
CA GLY A 260 -8.00 -15.95 -9.71
C GLY A 260 -9.03 -15.02 -9.12
N LEU A 261 -10.24 -15.53 -9.09
CA LEU A 261 -11.42 -14.87 -8.54
C LEU A 261 -12.09 -15.78 -7.52
N GLY A 262 -12.77 -15.20 -6.56
CA GLY A 262 -13.59 -15.93 -5.59
C GLY A 262 -14.91 -15.21 -5.38
N ALA A 263 -15.98 -15.99 -5.26
CA ALA A 263 -17.30 -15.51 -4.89
C ALA A 263 -17.84 -16.35 -3.73
N ALA A 264 -18.43 -15.69 -2.71
CA ALA A 264 -18.97 -16.36 -1.54
C ALA A 264 -20.46 -15.99 -1.34
N VAL A 265 -21.29 -17.00 -1.07
CA VAL A 265 -22.70 -16.80 -0.75
C VAL A 265 -23.05 -17.70 0.45
N GLY A 266 -23.29 -17.08 1.59
CA GLY A 266 -23.50 -17.80 2.84
C GLY A 266 -22.30 -18.70 3.19
N PRO A 267 -22.50 -20.00 3.43
CA PRO A 267 -21.42 -20.94 3.75
C PRO A 267 -20.61 -21.41 2.53
N LEU A 268 -21.06 -21.09 1.33
CA LEU A 268 -20.47 -21.57 0.09
C LEU A 268 -19.52 -20.55 -0.52
N ARG A 269 -18.38 -21.00 -1.02
CA ARG A 269 -17.42 -20.22 -1.78
C ARG A 269 -17.06 -20.94 -3.08
N LEU A 270 -17.20 -20.26 -4.20
CA LEU A 270 -16.74 -20.66 -5.52
C LEU A 270 -15.45 -19.92 -5.83
N ASP A 271 -14.42 -20.65 -6.20
CA ASP A 271 -13.11 -20.10 -6.56
C ASP A 271 -12.71 -20.58 -7.96
N TYR A 272 -12.07 -19.69 -8.72
CA TYR A 272 -11.47 -20.00 -10.01
C TYR A 272 -10.04 -19.48 -10.06
N ALA A 273 -9.15 -20.25 -10.69
CA ALA A 273 -7.76 -19.87 -10.89
C ALA A 273 -7.25 -20.26 -12.27
N ILE A 274 -6.34 -19.45 -12.79
CA ILE A 274 -5.52 -19.74 -13.95
C ILE A 274 -4.05 -19.75 -13.56
N THR A 275 -3.32 -20.74 -14.07
CA THR A 275 -1.89 -20.90 -13.80
C THR A 275 -1.18 -21.23 -15.12
N PRO A 276 -0.43 -20.30 -15.70
CA PRO A 276 0.37 -20.55 -16.89
C PRO A 276 1.56 -21.49 -16.58
N TYR A 277 1.85 -22.40 -17.52
CA TYR A 277 2.99 -23.32 -17.51
C TYR A 277 3.86 -23.15 -18.77
N GLY A 278 3.95 -21.92 -19.27
CA GLY A 278 4.76 -21.60 -20.45
C GLY A 278 4.30 -22.33 -21.71
N LYS A 279 5.21 -23.07 -22.35
CA LYS A 279 4.91 -23.86 -23.58
C LYS A 279 3.94 -25.01 -23.37
N LEU A 280 3.76 -25.48 -22.14
CA LEU A 280 2.83 -26.55 -21.82
C LEU A 280 1.36 -26.07 -21.81
N GLY A 281 1.13 -24.75 -21.75
CA GLY A 281 -0.21 -24.19 -21.77
C GLY A 281 -0.64 -23.59 -20.43
N ILE A 282 -1.93 -23.50 -20.22
CA ILE A 282 -2.56 -22.92 -19.02
C ILE A 282 -3.38 -23.98 -18.32
N ALA A 283 -3.17 -24.15 -17.02
CA ALA A 283 -4.05 -24.95 -16.19
C ALA A 283 -5.19 -24.10 -15.63
N HIS A 284 -6.40 -24.63 -15.70
CA HIS A 284 -7.63 -24.04 -15.18
C HIS A 284 -8.08 -24.82 -13.95
N ARG A 285 -8.41 -24.10 -12.89
CA ARG A 285 -8.90 -24.71 -11.64
C ARG A 285 -10.22 -24.06 -11.24
N ILE A 286 -11.18 -24.90 -10.91
CA ILE A 286 -12.44 -24.47 -10.31
C ILE A 286 -12.64 -25.22 -9.00
N GLY A 287 -13.15 -24.58 -7.97
CA GLY A 287 -13.37 -25.20 -6.68
C GLY A 287 -14.59 -24.66 -5.99
N LEU A 288 -15.29 -25.54 -5.29
CA LEU A 288 -16.40 -25.23 -4.42
C LEU A 288 -16.00 -25.60 -2.99
N ALA A 289 -16.03 -24.62 -2.08
CA ALA A 289 -15.80 -24.86 -0.67
C ALA A 289 -17.05 -24.52 0.15
N ALA A 290 -17.31 -25.32 1.16
CA ALA A 290 -18.37 -25.07 2.13
C ALA A 290 -17.77 -25.01 3.54
N THR A 291 -18.12 -23.97 4.28
CA THR A 291 -17.80 -23.85 5.71
C THR A 291 -19.10 -23.92 6.49
N LEU A 292 -19.34 -25.07 7.10
CA LEU A 292 -20.56 -25.37 7.82
C LEU A 292 -20.34 -25.02 9.28
N SER A 293 -20.80 -23.85 9.68
CA SER A 293 -20.73 -23.45 11.09
C SER A 293 -21.35 -24.53 11.98
N PRO A 294 -20.69 -24.91 13.10
CA PRO A 294 -21.32 -25.78 14.09
C PRO A 294 -22.67 -25.20 14.52
N LYS A 295 -23.56 -26.03 15.01
CA LYS A 295 -24.72 -25.56 15.80
C LYS A 295 -24.17 -24.65 16.90
N GLY A 296 -24.55 -23.36 16.87
CA GLY A 296 -24.02 -22.40 17.82
C GLY A 296 -23.07 -21.37 17.20
N ALA A 297 -23.59 -20.55 16.28
CA ALA A 297 -22.85 -19.37 15.86
C ALA A 297 -22.80 -18.37 17.01
N GLY A 298 -21.60 -17.90 17.34
CA GLY A 298 -21.39 -16.85 18.32
C GLY A 298 -21.82 -15.46 17.80
N SER A 299 -21.87 -14.49 18.68
CA SER A 299 -21.98 -13.08 18.31
C SER A 299 -21.04 -12.23 19.13
N VAL A 300 -20.63 -11.09 18.58
CA VAL A 300 -19.81 -10.13 19.30
C VAL A 300 -20.43 -8.74 19.22
N ARG A 301 -20.46 -8.06 20.35
CA ARG A 301 -20.76 -6.64 20.46
C ARG A 301 -19.45 -5.89 20.64
N LEU A 302 -19.04 -5.17 19.63
CA LEU A 302 -17.85 -4.32 19.66
C LEU A 302 -18.27 -2.92 20.10
N LYS A 303 -17.56 -2.36 21.07
CA LYS A 303 -17.76 -0.99 21.53
C LYS A 303 -16.46 -0.23 21.39
N VAL A 304 -16.43 0.77 20.50
CA VAL A 304 -15.28 1.64 20.29
C VAL A 304 -15.43 2.88 21.16
N VAL A 305 -14.37 3.20 21.90
CA VAL A 305 -14.36 4.32 22.84
C VAL A 305 -13.06 5.12 22.71
N ASP A 306 -13.12 6.38 23.14
CA ASP A 306 -11.93 7.22 23.33
C ASP A 306 -11.12 6.69 24.53
N GLY A 307 -9.84 6.40 24.30
CA GLY A 307 -8.96 5.82 25.32
C GLY A 307 -8.63 6.75 26.50
N THR A 308 -8.98 8.05 26.42
CA THR A 308 -8.71 9.02 27.49
C THR A 308 -9.91 9.26 28.39
N ASN A 309 -11.13 9.24 27.86
CA ASN A 309 -12.34 9.58 28.59
C ASN A 309 -13.44 8.52 28.52
N MET A 310 -13.21 7.42 27.80
CA MET A 310 -14.13 6.29 27.61
C MET A 310 -15.46 6.65 26.95
N LEU A 311 -15.56 7.81 26.31
CA LEU A 311 -16.76 8.19 25.57
C LEU A 311 -16.86 7.39 24.25
N PRO A 312 -18.10 7.06 23.81
CA PRO A 312 -18.32 6.34 22.57
C PRO A 312 -17.74 7.06 21.35
N LEU A 313 -17.15 6.30 20.43
CA LEU A 313 -16.57 6.82 19.19
C LEU A 313 -17.21 6.15 17.97
N ALA A 314 -17.73 6.96 17.04
CA ALA A 314 -17.99 6.50 15.68
C ALA A 314 -16.66 6.21 14.97
N ALA A 315 -16.42 4.96 14.57
CA ALA A 315 -15.17 4.51 13.98
C ALA A 315 -15.43 3.46 12.89
N SER A 316 -14.55 3.39 11.93
CA SER A 316 -14.57 2.33 10.92
C SER A 316 -14.03 1.04 11.53
N VAL A 317 -14.78 -0.04 11.36
CA VAL A 317 -14.44 -1.40 11.83
C VAL A 317 -14.36 -2.32 10.61
N THR A 318 -13.25 -3.00 10.47
CA THR A 318 -13.07 -4.06 9.47
C THR A 318 -12.63 -5.31 10.19
N THR A 319 -13.24 -6.46 9.87
CA THR A 319 -12.81 -7.74 10.43
C THR A 319 -12.29 -8.67 9.37
N THR A 320 -11.41 -9.58 9.76
CA THR A 320 -10.87 -10.68 8.94
C THR A 320 -10.77 -11.95 9.79
N GLY A 321 -10.40 -13.06 9.19
CA GLY A 321 -10.39 -14.37 9.85
C GLY A 321 -11.68 -15.13 9.57
N ILE A 322 -12.38 -15.56 10.62
CA ILE A 322 -13.64 -16.33 10.50
C ILE A 322 -14.78 -15.55 9.85
N SER A 323 -14.73 -14.23 9.86
CA SER A 323 -15.74 -13.36 9.25
C SER A 323 -15.09 -12.11 8.68
N SER A 324 -15.50 -11.73 7.47
CA SER A 324 -15.12 -10.47 6.85
C SER A 324 -16.31 -9.50 6.95
N TYR A 325 -16.12 -8.41 7.68
CA TYR A 325 -17.08 -7.33 7.84
C TYR A 325 -16.37 -6.00 7.59
N LYS A 326 -17.07 -5.06 6.99
CA LYS A 326 -16.63 -3.67 6.86
C LYS A 326 -17.82 -2.76 7.12
N GLY A 327 -17.70 -1.90 8.10
CA GLY A 327 -18.76 -0.96 8.46
C GLY A 327 -18.27 0.07 9.47
N GLU A 328 -19.17 0.90 9.93
CA GLU A 328 -18.90 1.92 10.94
C GLU A 328 -19.73 1.64 12.20
N THR A 329 -19.16 1.93 13.36
CA THR A 329 -19.91 2.03 14.59
C THR A 329 -20.73 3.33 14.54
N GLY A 330 -22.02 3.28 14.87
CA GLY A 330 -22.83 4.50 14.96
C GLY A 330 -22.31 5.47 16.04
N LEU A 331 -23.06 6.53 16.31
CA LEU A 331 -22.75 7.51 17.37
C LEU A 331 -22.66 6.87 18.77
N SER A 332 -23.30 5.71 18.99
CA SER A 332 -23.15 4.90 20.20
C SER A 332 -21.78 4.23 20.34
N GLY A 333 -20.95 4.27 19.31
CA GLY A 333 -19.67 3.55 19.27
C GLY A 333 -19.82 2.04 19.13
N GLU A 334 -21.03 1.51 18.91
CA GLU A 334 -21.30 0.07 18.94
C GLU A 334 -21.60 -0.50 17.57
N VAL A 335 -21.10 -1.72 17.32
CA VAL A 335 -21.50 -2.59 16.21
C VAL A 335 -21.66 -4.01 16.73
N ARG A 336 -22.72 -4.69 16.27
CA ARG A 336 -22.99 -6.09 16.62
C ARG A 336 -22.80 -6.97 15.41
N LEU A 337 -21.88 -7.94 15.52
CA LEU A 337 -21.66 -8.98 14.53
C LEU A 337 -22.31 -10.25 15.02
N THR A 338 -23.15 -10.85 14.20
CA THR A 338 -23.93 -12.05 14.55
C THR A 338 -23.63 -13.20 13.60
N ARG A 339 -23.97 -14.42 14.03
CA ARG A 339 -23.75 -15.64 13.24
C ARG A 339 -22.30 -15.88 12.87
N LEU A 340 -21.40 -15.55 13.80
CA LEU A 340 -19.97 -15.76 13.61
C LEU A 340 -19.64 -17.24 13.87
N PRO A 341 -18.90 -17.90 12.97
CA PRO A 341 -18.33 -19.20 13.27
C PRO A 341 -17.42 -19.13 14.51
N THR A 342 -17.27 -20.24 15.22
CA THR A 342 -16.25 -20.37 16.26
C THR A 342 -14.87 -20.23 15.65
N GLY A 343 -13.96 -19.45 16.27
CA GLY A 343 -12.59 -19.24 15.80
C GLY A 343 -12.11 -17.81 15.97
N ASP A 344 -10.94 -17.52 15.39
CA ASP A 344 -10.27 -16.24 15.54
C ASP A 344 -10.87 -15.15 14.64
N LEU A 345 -11.28 -14.06 15.26
CA LEU A 345 -11.71 -12.82 14.61
C LEU A 345 -10.63 -11.75 14.83
N VAL A 346 -10.07 -11.23 13.75
CA VAL A 346 -9.17 -10.07 13.78
C VAL A 346 -9.98 -8.83 13.47
N ILE A 347 -9.82 -7.80 14.30
CA ILE A 347 -10.61 -6.58 14.25
C ILE A 347 -9.66 -5.41 14.02
N TYR A 348 -9.80 -4.74 12.90
CA TYR A 348 -9.10 -3.52 12.57
C TYR A 348 -10.03 -2.33 12.77
N THR A 349 -9.64 -1.41 13.67
CA THR A 349 -10.43 -0.23 14.01
C THR A 349 -9.67 1.04 13.73
N SER A 350 -10.31 1.98 13.03
CA SER A 350 -9.69 3.26 12.69
C SER A 350 -10.68 4.42 12.76
N ARG A 351 -10.16 5.60 13.13
CA ARG A 351 -10.89 6.87 13.12
C ARG A 351 -9.93 8.01 12.85
N GLN A 352 -10.37 9.02 12.10
CA GLN A 352 -9.57 10.23 11.89
C GLN A 352 -9.28 10.93 13.23
N GLY A 353 -8.01 11.28 13.46
CA GLY A 353 -7.55 11.88 14.71
C GLY A 353 -7.16 10.89 15.81
N TYR A 354 -7.20 9.58 15.53
CA TYR A 354 -6.83 8.51 16.46
C TYR A 354 -5.82 7.57 15.84
N MET A 355 -5.02 6.90 16.67
CA MET A 355 -4.13 5.82 16.22
C MET A 355 -4.99 4.60 15.83
N PRO A 356 -4.81 4.05 14.62
CA PRO A 356 -5.46 2.79 14.24
C PRO A 356 -5.05 1.67 15.19
N ARG A 357 -5.99 0.76 15.49
CA ARG A 357 -5.75 -0.35 16.40
C ARG A 357 -6.18 -1.67 15.77
N VAL A 358 -5.42 -2.71 16.03
CA VAL A 358 -5.73 -4.09 15.64
C VAL A 358 -5.87 -4.92 16.91
N ASP A 359 -6.99 -5.57 17.04
CA ASP A 359 -7.30 -6.50 18.13
C ASP A 359 -7.64 -7.86 17.54
N SER A 360 -7.57 -8.91 18.35
CA SER A 360 -8.06 -10.23 17.99
C SER A 360 -8.82 -10.83 19.17
N MET A 361 -9.83 -11.63 18.85
CA MET A 361 -10.56 -12.38 19.85
C MET A 361 -11.01 -13.73 19.28
N TYR A 362 -11.14 -14.71 20.13
CA TYR A 362 -11.70 -16.01 19.79
C TYR A 362 -13.20 -16.00 20.00
N ILE A 363 -13.96 -16.27 18.95
CA ILE A 363 -15.43 -16.35 19.02
C ILE A 363 -15.83 -17.75 19.49
N VAL A 364 -16.63 -17.79 20.54
CA VAL A 364 -17.20 -19.02 21.06
C VAL A 364 -18.65 -19.15 20.57
N GLY A 365 -18.99 -20.33 20.07
CA GLY A 365 -20.35 -20.63 19.63
C GLY A 365 -21.39 -20.51 20.74
N ASP A 366 -22.63 -20.18 20.37
CA ASP A 366 -23.77 -20.00 21.27
C ASP A 366 -23.63 -18.92 22.36
N GLN A 367 -22.62 -18.03 22.24
CA GLN A 367 -22.38 -16.96 23.20
C GLN A 367 -22.34 -15.57 22.52
N GLU A 368 -22.87 -14.58 23.22
CA GLU A 368 -22.64 -13.17 22.91
C GLU A 368 -21.44 -12.68 23.74
N GLN A 369 -20.38 -12.30 23.06
CA GLN A 369 -19.19 -11.74 23.69
C GLN A 369 -19.17 -10.22 23.49
N THR A 370 -18.55 -9.48 24.41
CA THR A 370 -18.36 -8.03 24.29
C THR A 370 -16.89 -7.70 24.28
N ALA A 371 -16.45 -6.87 23.32
CA ALA A 371 -15.11 -6.34 23.29
C ALA A 371 -15.16 -4.80 23.27
N ILE A 372 -14.36 -4.18 24.15
CA ILE A 372 -14.19 -2.73 24.21
C ILE A 372 -12.84 -2.39 23.56
N ILE A 373 -12.90 -1.57 22.52
CA ILE A 373 -11.72 -1.12 21.76
C ILE A 373 -11.50 0.35 22.06
N ALA A 374 -10.49 0.65 22.87
CA ALA A 374 -10.12 2.01 23.21
C ALA A 374 -9.09 2.54 22.20
N LEU A 375 -9.43 3.55 21.43
CA LEU A 375 -8.54 4.22 20.50
C LEU A 375 -7.82 5.37 21.20
N SER A 376 -6.50 5.43 21.07
CA SER A 376 -5.68 6.54 21.58
C SER A 376 -5.76 7.74 20.62
N PRO A 377 -6.13 8.95 21.09
CA PRO A 377 -6.12 10.13 20.24
C PRO A 377 -4.70 10.43 19.75
N LEU A 378 -4.58 10.84 18.50
CA LEU A 378 -3.32 11.36 17.96
C LEU A 378 -3.06 12.72 18.60
N THR A 379 -2.06 12.81 19.46
CA THR A 379 -1.63 14.05 20.12
C THR A 379 -0.68 14.86 19.26
N TYR A 380 -0.25 14.32 18.11
CA TYR A 380 0.74 14.92 17.22
C TYR A 380 0.16 15.17 15.82
N GLY A 381 0.56 16.27 15.20
CA GLY A 381 0.37 16.55 13.78
C GLY A 381 1.71 16.81 13.10
N ALA A 382 1.66 17.30 11.86
CA ALA A 382 2.84 17.65 11.08
C ALA A 382 2.60 18.96 10.31
N ILE A 383 3.70 19.66 9.98
CA ILE A 383 3.69 20.79 9.05
C ILE A 383 4.63 20.47 7.91
N THR A 384 4.22 20.72 6.68
CA THR A 384 5.05 20.61 5.48
C THR A 384 4.89 21.86 4.63
N GLY A 385 5.79 22.09 3.71
CA GLY A 385 5.70 23.18 2.76
C GLY A 385 7.00 23.37 1.99
N VAL A 386 7.04 24.45 1.25
CA VAL A 386 8.19 24.84 0.41
C VAL A 386 8.69 26.22 0.84
N VAL A 387 10.01 26.39 0.85
CA VAL A 387 10.66 27.71 0.92
C VAL A 387 11.11 28.07 -0.48
N ALA A 388 10.62 29.17 -1.01
CA ALA A 388 10.90 29.64 -2.36
C ALA A 388 11.22 31.14 -2.38
N ASP A 389 11.93 31.55 -3.41
CA ASP A 389 12.15 32.96 -3.71
C ASP A 389 10.83 33.60 -4.17
N ALA A 390 10.49 34.74 -3.60
CA ALA A 390 9.20 35.38 -3.83
C ALA A 390 9.02 35.92 -5.26
N GLU A 391 10.11 36.29 -5.94
CA GLU A 391 10.08 36.83 -7.30
C GLU A 391 10.06 35.72 -8.34
N THR A 392 11.03 34.81 -8.26
CA THR A 392 11.25 33.77 -9.28
C THR A 392 10.35 32.55 -9.08
N ARG A 393 9.74 32.40 -7.90
CA ARG A 393 8.99 31.21 -7.44
C ARG A 393 9.83 29.93 -7.45
N LYS A 394 11.13 30.04 -7.67
CA LYS A 394 12.03 28.88 -7.61
C LYS A 394 12.25 28.48 -6.16
N PRO A 395 12.24 27.16 -5.89
CA PRO A 395 12.64 26.64 -4.59
C PRO A 395 14.02 27.13 -4.19
N ILE A 396 14.20 27.42 -2.91
CA ILE A 396 15.49 27.78 -2.32
C ILE A 396 15.73 26.97 -1.06
N GLY A 397 16.98 26.68 -0.76
CA GLY A 397 17.37 26.15 0.54
C GLY A 397 17.11 27.17 1.65
N GLY A 398 17.31 26.75 2.87
CA GLY A 398 17.14 27.62 4.03
C GLY A 398 16.79 26.83 5.28
N SER A 399 16.13 27.48 6.22
CA SER A 399 15.68 26.81 7.45
C SER A 399 14.33 27.35 7.91
N VAL A 400 13.59 26.50 8.61
CA VAL A 400 12.32 26.86 9.24
C VAL A 400 12.43 26.57 10.73
N ALA A 401 12.57 27.62 11.51
CA ALA A 401 12.50 27.56 12.97
C ALA A 401 11.03 27.54 13.42
N TYR A 402 10.74 26.79 14.48
CA TYR A 402 9.41 26.71 15.04
C TYR A 402 9.43 26.84 16.56
N ARG A 403 8.42 27.49 17.11
CA ARG A 403 8.24 27.71 18.55
C ARG A 403 6.76 27.60 18.92
N GLY A 404 6.46 26.71 19.86
CA GLY A 404 5.12 26.43 20.38
C GLY A 404 5.23 25.52 21.59
N ALA A 405 4.45 24.45 21.64
CA ALA A 405 4.58 23.42 22.69
C ALA A 405 5.98 22.78 22.72
N VAL A 406 6.62 22.69 21.58
CA VAL A 406 8.04 22.38 21.41
C VAL A 406 8.69 23.40 20.49
N GLN A 407 10.02 23.49 20.53
CA GLN A 407 10.78 24.38 19.66
C GLN A 407 11.90 23.62 18.95
N GLY A 408 12.28 24.09 17.78
CA GLY A 408 13.37 23.52 17.00
C GLY A 408 13.56 24.23 15.67
N ASN A 409 14.38 23.62 14.83
CA ASN A 409 14.67 24.10 13.49
C ASN A 409 14.80 22.92 12.54
N THR A 410 14.38 23.07 11.30
CA THR A 410 14.59 22.10 10.21
C THR A 410 15.15 22.80 8.99
N GLY A 411 16.02 22.13 8.24
CA GLY A 411 16.50 22.61 6.94
C GLY A 411 15.42 22.45 5.87
N ALA A 412 15.36 23.39 4.93
CA ALA A 412 14.67 23.23 3.68
C ALA A 412 15.64 22.67 2.64
N ASP A 413 15.20 21.70 1.83
CA ASP A 413 16.00 21.09 0.77
C ASP A 413 16.49 22.15 -0.23
N SER A 414 17.77 22.09 -0.60
CA SER A 414 18.38 23.13 -1.44
C SER A 414 17.90 23.10 -2.91
N ALA A 415 17.42 21.98 -3.40
CA ALA A 415 16.94 21.80 -4.78
C ALA A 415 15.42 21.94 -4.90
N LEU A 416 14.68 21.38 -3.94
CA LEU A 416 13.22 21.33 -3.95
C LEU A 416 12.57 22.33 -3.00
N GLY A 417 13.34 22.95 -2.10
CA GLY A 417 12.84 23.85 -1.08
C GLY A 417 11.96 23.23 -0.01
N ASN A 418 11.75 21.91 -0.06
CA ASN A 418 10.82 21.22 0.82
C ASN A 418 11.31 21.18 2.27
N TYR A 419 10.39 21.39 3.21
CA TYR A 419 10.64 21.18 4.62
C TYR A 419 9.51 20.37 5.26
N VAL A 420 9.83 19.61 6.30
CA VAL A 420 8.87 18.81 7.05
C VAL A 420 9.17 18.91 8.55
N LEU A 421 8.15 19.27 9.32
CA LEU A 421 8.14 19.24 10.78
C LEU A 421 7.22 18.11 11.22
N ARG A 422 7.78 17.03 11.77
CA ARG A 422 7.04 15.85 12.17
C ARG A 422 6.83 15.80 13.68
N SER A 423 5.82 15.05 14.10
CA SER A 423 5.54 14.76 15.51
C SER A 423 5.43 16.02 16.39
N LEU A 424 4.75 17.03 15.87
CA LEU A 424 4.45 18.25 16.61
C LEU A 424 3.22 18.03 17.49
N PRO A 425 3.31 18.22 18.84
CA PRO A 425 2.12 18.25 19.69
C PRO A 425 1.06 19.22 19.17
N ALA A 426 -0.21 18.88 19.32
CA ALA A 426 -1.31 19.75 18.93
C ALA A 426 -1.26 21.06 19.71
N SER A 427 -0.93 22.15 19.05
CA SER A 427 -0.75 23.47 19.64
C SER A 427 -0.66 24.55 18.57
N GLN A 428 -0.58 25.80 19.00
CA GLN A 428 -0.25 26.93 18.14
C GLN A 428 1.27 27.06 18.01
N TYR A 429 1.77 27.19 16.79
CA TYR A 429 3.18 27.33 16.48
C TYR A 429 3.45 28.60 15.71
N ARG A 430 4.48 29.33 16.13
CA ARG A 430 5.11 30.41 15.36
C ARG A 430 6.23 29.79 14.53
N LEU A 431 6.12 29.90 13.21
CA LEU A 431 7.16 29.47 12.27
C LEU A 431 7.92 30.71 11.78
N THR A 432 9.23 30.58 11.65
CA THR A 432 10.10 31.58 11.03
C THR A 432 10.96 30.91 9.98
N ALA A 433 10.70 31.23 8.72
CA ALA A 433 11.51 30.76 7.60
C ALA A 433 12.61 31.76 7.29
N SER A 434 13.84 31.26 7.15
CA SER A 434 15.04 32.03 6.77
C SER A 434 15.63 31.43 5.50
N GLY A 435 16.12 32.27 4.59
CA GLY A 435 16.75 31.86 3.35
C GLY A 435 18.16 31.30 3.53
N PRO A 436 18.82 30.89 2.44
CA PRO A 436 20.15 30.30 2.47
C PRO A 436 21.27 31.33 2.78
N SER A 437 20.97 32.60 2.70
CA SER A 437 21.88 33.69 3.05
C SER A 437 21.15 34.81 3.82
N GLU A 438 21.92 35.70 4.47
CA GLU A 438 21.39 36.86 5.16
C GLU A 438 20.73 37.88 4.21
N ASP A 439 20.90 37.72 2.91
CA ASP A 439 20.26 38.59 1.92
C ASP A 439 18.75 38.43 1.89
N TYR A 440 18.22 37.28 2.36
CA TYR A 440 16.79 37.04 2.42
C TYR A 440 16.18 37.58 3.72
N VAL A 441 15.02 38.22 3.58
CA VAL A 441 14.20 38.65 4.71
C VAL A 441 13.47 37.44 5.28
N ALA A 442 13.66 37.19 6.58
CA ALA A 442 12.96 36.10 7.25
C ALA A 442 11.46 36.38 7.32
N GLN A 443 10.66 35.34 7.04
CA GLN A 443 9.20 35.42 7.08
C GLN A 443 8.66 34.65 8.28
N THR A 444 7.76 35.27 9.06
CA THR A 444 7.15 34.63 10.23
C THR A 444 5.65 34.49 10.05
N CYS A 445 5.10 33.36 10.47
CA CYS A 445 3.65 33.15 10.56
C CYS A 445 3.30 32.35 11.83
N THR A 446 2.03 32.41 12.21
CA THR A 446 1.49 31.58 13.30
C THR A 446 0.38 30.70 12.73
N LEU A 447 0.41 29.39 13.06
CA LEU A 447 -0.61 28.45 12.65
C LEU A 447 -0.88 27.42 13.76
N LYS A 448 -2.03 26.78 13.69
CA LYS A 448 -2.45 25.74 14.62
C LYS A 448 -2.15 24.37 14.02
N VAL A 449 -1.47 23.51 14.77
CA VAL A 449 -1.30 22.10 14.46
C VAL A 449 -2.44 21.31 15.09
N GLU A 450 -3.16 20.56 14.26
CA GLU A 450 -4.24 19.67 14.69
C GLU A 450 -3.77 18.22 14.73
N PRO A 451 -4.29 17.40 15.68
CA PRO A 451 -3.92 15.99 15.78
C PRO A 451 -4.23 15.22 14.50
N GLY A 452 -3.29 14.38 14.05
CA GLY A 452 -3.47 13.52 12.89
C GLY A 452 -3.53 14.24 11.54
N ARG A 453 -3.28 15.57 11.50
CA ARG A 453 -3.30 16.35 10.25
C ARG A 453 -1.92 16.81 9.85
N ILE A 454 -1.73 16.87 8.54
CA ILE A 454 -0.60 17.56 7.91
C ILE A 454 -1.10 18.92 7.46
N THR A 455 -0.50 19.98 8.03
CA THR A 455 -0.79 21.37 7.64
C THR A 455 0.23 21.81 6.61
N ASN A 456 -0.22 22.30 5.46
CA ASN A 456 0.69 22.83 4.44
C ASN A 456 0.90 24.33 4.66
N LYS A 457 2.17 24.78 4.63
CA LYS A 457 2.55 26.20 4.72
C LYS A 457 3.78 26.48 3.88
N ASP A 458 3.59 27.20 2.79
CA ASP A 458 4.68 27.67 1.95
C ASP A 458 5.16 29.06 2.37
N PHE A 459 6.46 29.31 2.22
CA PHE A 459 7.11 30.58 2.46
C PHE A 459 7.74 31.11 1.18
N TYR A 460 7.48 32.38 0.89
CA TYR A 460 8.02 33.08 -0.27
C TYR A 460 8.89 34.25 0.22
N LEU A 461 10.21 34.03 0.28
CA LEU A 461 11.15 34.97 0.86
C LEU A 461 11.63 35.99 -0.15
N VAL A 462 11.72 37.25 0.25
CA VAL A 462 12.26 38.35 -0.55
C VAL A 462 13.70 38.65 -0.18
N LYS A 463 14.51 39.07 -1.16
CA LYS A 463 15.88 39.55 -0.90
C LYS A 463 15.88 40.97 -0.40
N ARG A 464 16.76 41.28 0.55
CA ARG A 464 17.04 42.66 0.98
C ARG A 464 17.63 43.44 -0.19
N ARG A 465 17.27 44.71 -0.31
CA ARG A 465 17.73 45.61 -1.38
C ARG A 465 17.44 45.09 -2.80
N GLN A 466 16.45 44.26 -2.96
CA GLN A 466 16.00 43.80 -4.27
C GLN A 466 15.17 44.90 -4.93
N THR A 467 15.52 45.24 -6.17
CA THR A 467 14.67 46.05 -7.05
C THR A 467 13.85 45.11 -7.91
N ILE A 468 12.58 45.00 -7.63
CA ILE A 468 11.63 44.27 -8.50
C ILE A 468 11.09 45.28 -9.51
N VAL A 469 11.54 45.16 -10.76
CA VAL A 469 11.01 46.00 -11.83
C VAL A 469 9.62 45.48 -12.14
N LEU A 470 8.58 46.26 -11.84
CA LEU A 470 7.22 45.98 -12.30
C LEU A 470 7.15 46.31 -13.79
N GLN A 471 7.74 45.41 -14.62
CA GLN A 471 7.68 45.56 -16.07
C GLN A 471 6.23 45.43 -16.53
N GLY A 472 5.83 46.36 -17.38
CA GLY A 472 4.53 46.33 -18.01
C GLY A 472 3.46 47.20 -17.35
N ILE A 473 3.76 47.97 -16.26
CA ILE A 473 2.85 49.03 -15.87
C ILE A 473 3.10 50.21 -16.82
N ASN A 474 2.50 50.11 -18.00
CA ASN A 474 2.51 51.22 -18.94
C ASN A 474 1.33 52.15 -18.63
N PHE A 475 1.60 53.41 -18.73
CA PHE A 475 0.58 54.45 -18.62
C PHE A 475 0.37 55.05 -20.00
N GLU A 476 -0.86 55.50 -20.29
CA GLU A 476 -1.08 56.29 -21.48
C GLU A 476 -0.19 57.54 -21.45
N THR A 477 0.20 58.02 -22.62
CA THR A 477 1.06 59.19 -22.75
C THR A 477 0.43 60.40 -22.01
N GLY A 478 1.15 60.99 -21.07
CA GLY A 478 0.67 62.12 -20.28
C GLY A 478 -0.36 61.81 -19.21
N LYS A 479 -0.62 60.50 -18.91
CA LYS A 479 -1.57 60.09 -17.86
C LYS A 479 -0.87 59.28 -16.77
N ALA A 480 -1.49 59.27 -15.57
CA ALA A 480 -1.06 58.47 -14.42
C ALA A 480 -2.12 57.45 -13.97
N ASP A 481 -3.18 57.21 -14.76
CA ASP A 481 -4.22 56.23 -14.46
C ASP A 481 -3.72 54.82 -14.71
N LEU A 482 -3.97 53.92 -13.72
CA LEU A 482 -3.62 52.53 -13.82
C LEU A 482 -4.63 51.79 -14.75
N LEU A 483 -4.12 51.15 -15.77
CA LEU A 483 -4.95 50.37 -16.68
C LEU A 483 -5.26 48.97 -16.08
N PRO A 484 -6.49 48.43 -16.33
CA PRO A 484 -6.91 47.14 -15.75
C PRO A 484 -6.00 45.95 -16.13
N GLU A 485 -5.32 46.02 -17.26
CA GLU A 485 -4.37 44.98 -17.72
C GLU A 485 -3.16 44.77 -16.82
N PHE A 486 -2.84 45.75 -15.95
CA PHE A 486 -1.72 45.67 -14.99
C PHE A 486 -2.12 45.11 -13.62
N GLU A 487 -3.38 44.80 -13.44
CA GLU A 487 -3.89 44.21 -12.21
C GLU A 487 -3.14 42.95 -11.77
N PRO A 488 -2.76 42.00 -12.64
CA PRO A 488 -2.00 40.81 -12.23
C PRO A 488 -0.60 41.14 -11.66
N VAL A 489 0.07 42.17 -12.22
CA VAL A 489 1.41 42.62 -11.77
C VAL A 489 1.30 43.29 -10.42
N LEU A 490 0.31 44.17 -10.25
CA LEU A 490 0.03 44.88 -8.99
C LEU A 490 -0.47 43.93 -7.90
N ALA A 491 -1.27 42.89 -8.27
CA ALA A 491 -1.71 41.86 -7.36
C ALA A 491 -0.52 41.08 -6.78
N ARG A 492 0.46 40.75 -7.61
CA ARG A 492 1.69 40.08 -7.17
C ARG A 492 2.50 40.93 -6.17
N ALA A 493 2.63 42.24 -6.41
CA ALA A 493 3.27 43.16 -5.47
C ALA A 493 2.52 43.20 -4.14
N GLY A 494 1.18 43.26 -4.19
CA GLY A 494 0.30 43.22 -3.01
C GLY A 494 0.45 41.95 -2.20
N GLU A 495 0.50 40.79 -2.87
CA GLU A 495 0.74 39.49 -2.22
C GLU A 495 2.08 39.44 -1.49
N ILE A 496 3.17 39.92 -2.12
CA ILE A 496 4.51 39.95 -1.53
C ILE A 496 4.50 40.84 -0.28
N LEU A 497 3.92 42.05 -0.35
CA LEU A 497 3.85 42.99 0.79
C LEU A 497 3.00 42.44 1.93
N ARG A 498 1.89 41.79 1.62
CA ARG A 498 0.99 41.18 2.61
C ARG A 498 1.63 39.98 3.31
N ALA A 499 2.37 39.16 2.54
CA ALA A 499 3.10 38.03 3.08
C ALA A 499 4.32 38.41 3.92
N ASN A 500 4.84 39.63 3.76
CA ASN A 500 6.03 40.14 4.44
C ASN A 500 5.73 41.49 5.13
N PRO A 501 5.01 41.50 6.26
CA PRO A 501 4.54 42.73 6.91
C PRO A 501 5.66 43.66 7.41
N GLY A 502 6.88 43.14 7.63
CA GLY A 502 8.03 43.92 8.12
C GLY A 502 8.83 44.66 7.04
N ILE A 503 8.54 44.51 5.73
CA ILE A 503 9.30 45.19 4.68
C ILE A 503 8.71 46.59 4.38
N THR A 504 9.60 47.56 4.12
CA THR A 504 9.28 48.88 3.56
C THR A 504 9.76 48.95 2.12
N VAL A 505 9.03 49.68 1.28
CA VAL A 505 9.25 49.73 -0.16
C VAL A 505 9.19 51.14 -0.69
N GLU A 506 10.10 51.45 -1.58
CA GLU A 506 10.02 52.61 -2.45
C GLU A 506 9.38 52.21 -3.79
N LEU A 507 8.37 52.92 -4.20
CA LEU A 507 7.76 52.88 -5.53
C LEU A 507 8.40 53.97 -6.37
N ALA A 508 9.33 53.59 -7.25
CA ALA A 508 10.10 54.54 -8.06
C ALA A 508 9.49 54.66 -9.46
N GLY A 509 8.90 55.78 -9.76
CA GLY A 509 8.29 56.06 -11.08
C GLY A 509 9.30 56.65 -12.05
N HIS A 510 9.28 56.21 -13.30
CA HIS A 510 10.19 56.64 -14.36
C HIS A 510 9.43 57.01 -15.63
N THR A 511 10.00 57.91 -16.43
CA THR A 511 9.52 58.28 -17.77
C THR A 511 10.58 58.00 -18.83
N ASP A 512 10.24 58.17 -20.09
CA ASP A 512 11.21 58.36 -21.18
C ASP A 512 11.59 59.84 -21.30
N PRO A 513 12.60 60.22 -22.09
CA PRO A 513 13.09 61.60 -22.17
C PRO A 513 12.22 62.54 -22.98
N ARG A 514 11.09 62.11 -23.52
CA ARG A 514 10.15 63.01 -24.22
C ARG A 514 9.53 63.91 -23.19
N GLU A 515 9.76 65.21 -23.38
CA GLU A 515 9.23 66.20 -22.47
C GLU A 515 7.72 66.25 -22.51
N ILE A 516 7.08 66.14 -21.35
CA ILE A 516 5.62 66.23 -21.24
C ILE A 516 5.32 67.45 -20.39
N ALA A 517 4.70 68.41 -21.02
CA ALA A 517 4.13 69.58 -20.37
C ALA A 517 2.63 69.63 -20.69
N THR A 518 1.82 69.23 -19.71
CA THR A 518 0.37 69.32 -19.78
C THR A 518 -0.14 70.23 -18.66
N THR A 519 -1.40 70.63 -18.72
CA THR A 519 -2.02 71.41 -17.62
C THR A 519 -2.07 70.62 -16.29
N THR A 520 -2.05 69.29 -16.37
CA THR A 520 -2.09 68.39 -15.20
C THR A 520 -0.68 68.02 -14.70
N PHE A 521 0.30 67.85 -15.60
CA PHE A 521 1.66 67.50 -15.29
C PHE A 521 2.61 68.44 -16.01
N PRO A 522 3.18 69.42 -15.29
CA PRO A 522 4.07 70.43 -15.88
C PRO A 522 5.39 69.90 -16.38
N SER A 523 5.87 68.76 -15.84
CA SER A 523 7.11 68.08 -16.27
C SER A 523 7.08 66.56 -16.05
N ASN A 524 8.11 65.86 -16.54
CA ASN A 524 8.33 64.45 -16.34
C ASN A 524 8.50 64.06 -14.86
N TRP A 525 8.92 65.02 -14.00
CA TRP A 525 9.02 64.81 -12.56
C TRP A 525 7.64 64.59 -11.92
N GLU A 526 6.71 65.53 -12.15
CA GLU A 526 5.34 65.42 -11.62
C GLU A 526 4.61 64.22 -12.18
N LEU A 527 4.81 63.88 -13.49
CA LEU A 527 4.20 62.75 -14.09
C LEU A 527 4.71 61.43 -13.47
N SER A 528 6.02 61.31 -13.29
CA SER A 528 6.62 60.11 -12.66
C SER A 528 6.22 59.96 -11.19
N GLN A 529 6.13 61.08 -10.45
CA GLN A 529 5.63 61.08 -9.07
C GLN A 529 4.16 60.65 -9.00
N ALA A 530 3.29 61.18 -9.86
CA ALA A 530 1.87 60.81 -9.90
C ALA A 530 1.66 59.31 -10.22
N ARG A 531 2.46 58.72 -11.09
CA ARG A 531 2.45 57.31 -11.41
C ARG A 531 2.84 56.44 -10.23
N ALA A 532 3.90 56.80 -9.51
CA ALA A 532 4.30 56.11 -8.28
C ALA A 532 3.21 56.19 -7.20
N GLU A 533 2.57 57.37 -7.06
CA GLU A 533 1.49 57.58 -6.10
C GLU A 533 0.21 56.79 -6.48
N ALA A 534 -0.12 56.66 -7.76
CA ALA A 534 -1.24 55.83 -8.22
C ALA A 534 -1.05 54.33 -7.85
N VAL A 535 0.17 53.80 -8.00
CA VAL A 535 0.52 52.45 -7.55
C VAL A 535 0.40 52.32 -6.04
N LYS A 536 0.87 53.31 -5.27
CA LYS A 536 0.72 53.34 -3.81
C LYS A 536 -0.74 53.29 -3.39
N GLN A 537 -1.58 54.15 -3.96
CA GLN A 537 -3.00 54.23 -3.63
C GLN A 537 -3.71 52.91 -3.94
N TYR A 538 -3.36 52.23 -5.06
CA TYR A 538 -3.88 50.90 -5.38
C TYR A 538 -3.51 49.88 -4.31
N LEU A 539 -2.24 49.82 -3.89
CA LEU A 539 -1.77 48.85 -2.88
C LEU A 539 -2.40 49.13 -1.51
N VAL A 540 -2.56 50.38 -1.13
CA VAL A 540 -3.26 50.76 0.11
C VAL A 540 -4.74 50.41 0.04
N GLY A 541 -5.43 50.80 -1.03
CA GLY A 541 -6.89 50.66 -1.13
C GLY A 541 -7.34 49.22 -1.36
N LYS A 542 -6.69 48.50 -2.25
CA LYS A 542 -7.13 47.14 -2.65
C LYS A 542 -6.48 46.06 -1.78
N TRP A 543 -5.25 46.23 -1.35
CA TRP A 543 -4.49 45.23 -0.60
C TRP A 543 -4.35 45.52 0.90
N GLY A 544 -4.82 46.69 1.36
CA GLY A 544 -4.75 47.06 2.78
C GLY A 544 -3.32 47.22 3.31
N ILE A 545 -2.38 47.55 2.42
CA ILE A 545 -0.98 47.77 2.83
C ILE A 545 -0.90 49.12 3.58
N ALA A 546 -0.26 49.11 4.74
CA ALA A 546 -0.10 50.32 5.56
C ALA A 546 0.69 51.41 4.80
N PRO A 547 0.16 52.65 4.68
CA PRO A 547 0.76 53.72 3.86
C PRO A 547 2.20 54.05 4.21
N GLU A 548 2.57 53.93 5.49
CA GLU A 548 3.93 54.18 6.01
C GLU A 548 4.96 53.17 5.52
N ARG A 549 4.52 52.06 5.00
CA ARG A 549 5.39 51.06 4.37
C ARG A 549 5.74 51.36 2.91
N LEU A 550 5.08 52.36 2.30
CA LEU A 550 5.17 52.67 0.88
C LEU A 550 5.62 54.11 0.70
N ALA A 551 6.83 54.31 0.20
CA ALA A 551 7.33 55.61 -0.25
C ALA A 551 7.19 55.72 -1.76
N ALA A 552 6.49 56.74 -2.26
CA ALA A 552 6.35 57.00 -3.69
C ALA A 552 7.28 58.11 -4.12
N HIS A 553 8.16 57.85 -5.09
CA HIS A 553 9.10 58.83 -5.63
C HIS A 553 9.14 58.81 -7.16
N GLY A 554 9.10 59.98 -7.77
CA GLY A 554 9.30 60.19 -9.19
C GLY A 554 10.77 60.48 -9.51
N TYR A 555 11.27 59.85 -10.56
CA TYR A 555 12.66 59.99 -11.01
C TYR A 555 12.76 60.53 -12.45
N ALA A 556 11.66 60.90 -13.06
CA ALA A 556 11.61 61.35 -14.46
C ALA A 556 12.40 60.38 -15.38
N ASP A 557 13.19 60.86 -16.30
CA ASP A 557 14.02 60.12 -17.26
C ASP A 557 15.49 59.96 -16.77
N THR A 558 15.79 60.26 -15.50
CA THR A 558 17.16 60.27 -14.98
C THR A 558 17.80 58.91 -14.79
N GLN A 559 17.00 57.84 -14.78
CA GLN A 559 17.47 56.46 -14.54
C GLN A 559 16.98 55.50 -15.63
N PRO A 560 17.46 55.62 -16.89
CA PRO A 560 17.04 54.73 -17.95
C PRO A 560 17.64 53.32 -17.77
N ILE A 561 16.85 52.28 -18.07
CA ILE A 561 17.28 50.87 -18.08
C ILE A 561 17.45 50.31 -19.50
N ALA A 562 17.05 51.09 -20.52
CA ALA A 562 17.17 50.73 -21.92
C ALA A 562 17.54 51.96 -22.77
N PRO A 563 18.08 51.78 -23.97
CA PRO A 563 18.42 52.93 -24.86
C PRO A 563 17.18 53.74 -25.22
N ASN A 564 17.31 55.06 -25.13
CA ASN A 564 16.22 55.99 -25.44
C ASN A 564 16.11 56.37 -26.93
N ASN A 565 16.86 55.69 -27.81
CA ASN A 565 16.85 55.92 -29.24
C ASN A 565 15.89 54.99 -30.03
N THR A 566 15.18 54.12 -29.31
CA THR A 566 14.17 53.20 -29.88
C THR A 566 12.86 53.29 -29.11
N GLU A 567 11.73 53.10 -29.77
CA GLU A 567 10.42 53.13 -29.08
C GLU A 567 10.31 51.98 -28.06
N GLU A 568 10.90 50.80 -28.35
CA GLU A 568 10.97 49.70 -27.37
C GLU A 568 11.80 50.07 -26.13
N GLY A 569 12.92 50.72 -26.31
CA GLY A 569 13.77 51.16 -25.19
C GLY A 569 13.07 52.23 -24.34
N MET A 570 12.44 53.22 -24.99
CA MET A 570 11.62 54.22 -24.31
C MET A 570 10.44 53.58 -23.56
N ALA A 571 9.76 52.59 -24.16
CA ALA A 571 8.69 51.89 -23.47
C ALA A 571 9.16 51.14 -22.22
N LYS A 572 10.34 50.57 -22.22
CA LYS A 572 10.96 49.94 -21.03
C LYS A 572 11.31 50.98 -19.95
N ASN A 573 11.67 52.19 -20.36
CA ASN A 573 12.00 53.28 -19.41
C ASN A 573 10.75 53.88 -18.76
N ARG A 574 9.56 53.83 -19.41
CA ARG A 574 8.27 54.18 -18.79
C ARG A 574 7.80 53.05 -17.87
N ARG A 575 8.30 53.02 -16.64
CA ARG A 575 8.05 51.96 -15.67
C ARG A 575 7.89 52.49 -14.24
N THR A 576 7.36 51.60 -13.39
CA THR A 576 7.44 51.79 -11.94
C THR A 576 8.24 50.63 -11.36
N GLU A 577 9.24 50.90 -10.56
CA GLU A 577 10.06 49.93 -9.84
C GLU A 577 9.59 49.80 -8.40
N PHE A 578 9.69 48.59 -7.89
CA PHE A 578 9.40 48.24 -6.51
C PHE A 578 10.72 47.90 -5.82
N ARG A 579 11.24 48.83 -5.02
CA ARG A 579 12.55 48.75 -4.36
C ARG A 579 12.37 48.47 -2.88
N ILE A 580 12.89 47.34 -2.40
CA ILE A 580 12.84 47.03 -0.97
C ILE A 580 13.88 47.90 -0.26
N THR A 581 13.45 48.81 0.62
CA THR A 581 14.30 49.81 1.26
C THR A 581 14.70 49.46 2.69
N GLY A 582 13.93 48.62 3.38
CA GLY A 582 14.21 48.25 4.75
C GLY A 582 13.29 47.15 5.30
N GLN A 583 13.58 46.82 6.54
CA GLN A 583 12.75 45.98 7.40
C GLN A 583 12.55 46.71 8.72
N GLN A 584 11.30 46.89 9.13
CA GLN A 584 10.94 47.38 10.48
C GLN A 584 10.95 46.25 11.49
#